data_b8eeabb10fd9553758fc4ef2ad52b1c6
#
_entry.id   b8eeabb10fd9553758fc4ef2ad52b1c6
#
_cell.length_a   1.000
_cell.length_b   1.000
_cell.length_c   1.000
_cell.angle_alpha   90.00
_cell.angle_beta   90.00
_cell.angle_gamma   90.00
#
_symmetry.space_group_name_H-M   'P 1'
#
loop_
_entity.id
_entity.type
_entity.pdbx_description
1 polymer ?
#
loop_
_entity_poly.entity_id
_entity_poly.type
_entity_poly.pdbx_seq_one_letter_code
_entity_poly.pdbx_strand_id
1 'polypeptide(L)'
;MKRNYIILLAALLTVACAGNGDTVSPTPQEGEILFSGSTVGPKVRTSYEDTETALRVNWVKNDLIGLFAESGGKNLGANFAYKAAVSGATSDFTAASRLNVIRWADETSDHDFYAYYPYTDRAAVDVTAIPVSVPAVQTRSESDPLATLAAHDFLYAVTCGIKKGDNAVNLQFKHLFSALEIRLTTDLRAKLEGVIFRCVSNENAAVSMENATVDLRTGEVNVSEAVVSNAVRLDCSGNTSDTEALVLHLVVTPGHAGETFEAVALVNGKEYIFATVKAPADGGIPTGKTVVVEGEATLDPEDALPVIDLS
;
A
#
# COMPACT_ATOMS: atom_id res chain seq x y z
N MET A 1 68.83 45.82 -26.90
CA MET A 1 67.41 45.69 -26.54
C MET A 1 66.98 44.24 -26.87
N LYS A 2 66.94 43.38 -25.87
CA LYS A 2 66.47 41.96 -26.03
C LYS A 2 65.09 41.85 -25.46
N ARG A 3 64.09 41.54 -26.31
CA ARG A 3 62.71 41.30 -25.89
C ARG A 3 62.55 39.79 -25.57
N ASN A 4 62.30 39.50 -24.30
CA ASN A 4 61.96 38.16 -23.85
C ASN A 4 60.44 37.91 -24.10
N TYR A 5 60.12 36.90 -24.86
CA TYR A 5 58.76 36.40 -25.00
C TYR A 5 58.56 35.26 -23.96
N ILE A 6 57.61 35.47 -23.05
CA ILE A 6 57.14 34.42 -22.15
C ILE A 6 56.05 33.64 -22.87
N ILE A 7 56.36 32.38 -23.17
CA ILE A 7 55.37 31.44 -23.71
C ILE A 7 54.61 30.83 -22.53
N LEU A 8 53.32 31.16 -22.42
CA LEU A 8 52.44 30.56 -21.43
C LEU A 8 51.91 29.23 -22.01
N LEU A 9 52.42 28.14 -21.48
CA LEU A 9 51.95 26.79 -21.82
C LEU A 9 50.69 26.52 -21.03
N ALA A 10 49.48 26.57 -21.66
CA ALA A 10 48.22 26.17 -21.07
C ALA A 10 48.12 24.64 -21.11
N ALA A 11 48.30 24.00 -19.96
CA ALA A 11 48.00 22.58 -19.82
C ALA A 11 46.47 22.36 -19.75
N LEU A 12 45.89 21.79 -20.80
CA LEU A 12 44.54 21.25 -20.76
C LEU A 12 44.55 19.99 -19.89
N LEU A 13 44.03 20.10 -18.69
CA LEU A 13 43.65 18.93 -17.88
C LEU A 13 42.27 18.45 -18.39
N THR A 14 42.26 17.39 -19.17
CA THR A 14 41.05 16.61 -19.44
C THR A 14 40.73 15.78 -18.19
N VAL A 15 39.78 16.25 -17.40
CA VAL A 15 39.17 15.43 -16.37
C VAL A 15 38.22 14.45 -17.04
N ALA A 16 38.66 13.20 -17.16
CA ALA A 16 37.77 12.10 -17.50
C ALA A 16 36.87 11.83 -16.29
N CYS A 17 35.62 12.27 -16.34
CA CYS A 17 34.58 11.83 -15.42
C CYS A 17 34.27 10.36 -15.70
N ALA A 18 34.91 9.46 -14.96
CA ALA A 18 34.42 8.12 -14.77
C ALA A 18 33.18 8.25 -13.88
N GLY A 19 31.99 8.08 -14.50
CA GLY A 19 30.74 8.13 -13.79
C GLY A 19 30.55 6.87 -12.93
N ASN A 20 30.99 6.92 -11.68
CA ASN A 20 30.39 6.11 -10.63
C ASN A 20 29.19 6.92 -10.14
N GLY A 21 28.00 6.38 -10.38
CA GLY A 21 26.74 6.97 -9.91
C GLY A 21 26.58 6.80 -8.39
N ASP A 22 27.41 7.46 -7.62
CA ASP A 22 27.15 7.70 -6.21
C ASP A 22 26.02 8.72 -6.13
N THR A 23 24.81 8.25 -5.86
CA THR A 23 23.70 9.11 -5.47
C THR A 23 24.06 9.73 -4.12
N VAL A 24 24.70 10.88 -4.15
CA VAL A 24 24.91 11.71 -2.97
C VAL A 24 23.53 12.08 -2.47
N SER A 25 23.13 11.51 -1.33
CA SER A 25 21.96 11.98 -0.61
C SER A 25 22.11 13.49 -0.38
N PRO A 26 21.11 14.31 -0.68
CA PRO A 26 21.24 15.75 -0.48
C PRO A 26 21.58 16.01 0.99
N THR A 27 22.60 16.83 1.23
CA THR A 27 22.94 17.24 2.58
C THR A 27 21.74 17.92 3.23
N PRO A 28 21.29 17.48 4.42
CA PRO A 28 20.18 18.10 5.12
C PRO A 28 20.38 19.60 5.29
N GLN A 29 19.31 20.36 5.16
CA GLN A 29 19.34 21.80 5.44
C GLN A 29 19.39 22.05 6.94
N GLU A 30 19.90 23.19 7.36
CA GLU A 30 19.93 23.55 8.79
C GLU A 30 18.53 23.49 9.41
N GLY A 31 18.40 22.74 10.51
CA GLY A 31 17.13 22.53 11.22
C GLY A 31 16.13 21.59 10.52
N GLU A 32 16.50 20.98 9.41
CA GLU A 32 15.67 19.99 8.72
C GLU A 32 15.50 18.73 9.58
N ILE A 33 14.26 18.22 9.62
CA ILE A 33 13.95 16.97 10.29
C ILE A 33 14.18 15.82 9.31
N LEU A 34 15.00 14.86 9.74
CA LEU A 34 15.20 13.61 9.00
C LEU A 34 14.11 12.61 9.40
N PHE A 35 13.57 11.91 8.43
CA PHE A 35 12.57 10.89 8.65
C PHE A 35 13.09 9.54 8.14
N SER A 36 12.82 8.50 8.91
CA SER A 36 12.95 7.11 8.47
C SER A 36 11.61 6.42 8.62
N GLY A 37 11.31 5.43 7.80
CA GLY A 37 10.04 4.72 7.90
C GLY A 37 10.20 3.23 7.68
N SER A 38 9.40 2.48 8.44
CA SER A 38 9.25 1.03 8.32
C SER A 38 7.79 0.65 8.47
N THR A 39 7.41 -0.49 7.93
CA THR A 39 6.08 -1.06 8.17
C THR A 39 6.10 -1.91 9.43
N VAL A 40 5.05 -1.78 10.25
CA VAL A 40 4.87 -2.63 11.42
C VAL A 40 4.24 -3.94 10.97
N GLY A 41 5.02 -5.00 11.00
CA GLY A 41 4.55 -6.36 10.79
C GLY A 41 5.53 -7.35 11.43
N PRO A 42 5.09 -8.49 11.95
CA PRO A 42 6.01 -9.49 12.49
C PRO A 42 6.96 -9.96 11.37
N LYS A 43 8.24 -10.06 11.70
CA LYS A 43 9.25 -10.69 10.85
C LYS A 43 8.95 -12.20 10.82
N VAL A 44 8.11 -12.65 9.91
CA VAL A 44 7.95 -14.08 9.67
C VAL A 44 8.51 -14.39 8.30
N ARG A 45 9.56 -15.21 8.27
CA ARG A 45 9.97 -15.92 7.07
C ARG A 45 8.82 -16.84 6.69
N THR A 46 8.51 -16.85 5.39
CA THR A 46 7.64 -17.82 4.75
C THR A 46 7.77 -19.23 5.36
N SER A 47 6.78 -19.64 6.12
CA SER A 47 6.43 -21.02 6.31
C SER A 47 4.91 -21.16 6.10
N TYR A 48 4.53 -22.14 5.31
CA TYR A 48 3.20 -22.39 4.75
C TYR A 48 2.16 -22.90 5.78
N GLU A 49 2.28 -22.57 7.07
CA GLU A 49 1.43 -23.14 8.13
C GLU A 49 0.72 -22.11 9.03
N ASP A 50 0.85 -20.80 8.79
CA ASP A 50 0.16 -19.79 9.60
C ASP A 50 -0.99 -19.14 8.82
N THR A 51 -2.20 -19.28 9.34
CA THR A 51 -3.45 -18.75 8.79
C THR A 51 -3.56 -17.24 8.86
N GLU A 52 -2.61 -16.55 9.47
CA GLU A 52 -2.51 -15.10 9.55
C GLU A 52 -1.11 -14.63 9.13
N THR A 53 -0.96 -14.23 7.88
CA THR A 53 0.27 -13.57 7.41
C THR A 53 0.12 -12.06 7.52
N ALA A 54 1.10 -11.40 8.13
CA ALA A 54 1.15 -9.94 8.11
C ALA A 54 1.51 -9.46 6.70
N LEU A 55 0.77 -8.49 6.20
CA LEU A 55 1.13 -7.78 4.98
C LEU A 55 2.50 -7.14 5.14
N ARG A 56 3.39 -7.39 4.17
CA ARG A 56 4.70 -6.76 4.11
C ARG A 56 4.73 -5.79 2.95
N VAL A 57 4.99 -4.54 3.26
CA VAL A 57 5.29 -3.52 2.26
C VAL A 57 6.79 -3.33 2.19
N ASN A 58 7.33 -3.39 0.98
CA ASN A 58 8.67 -2.89 0.70
C ASN A 58 8.52 -1.56 -0.01
N TRP A 59 9.18 -0.54 0.53
CA TRP A 59 9.31 0.73 -0.17
C TRP A 59 9.99 0.53 -1.51
N VAL A 60 9.52 1.24 -2.52
CA VAL A 60 10.24 1.39 -3.78
C VAL A 60 10.87 2.77 -3.80
N LYS A 61 12.12 2.86 -4.23
CA LYS A 61 12.81 4.14 -4.36
C LYS A 61 11.95 5.15 -5.11
N ASN A 62 11.80 6.34 -4.55
CA ASN A 62 10.94 7.44 -4.97
C ASN A 62 9.44 7.28 -4.68
N ASP A 63 9.00 6.24 -3.96
CA ASP A 63 7.66 6.24 -3.39
C ASP A 63 7.42 7.52 -2.59
N LEU A 64 6.24 8.10 -2.75
CA LEU A 64 5.89 9.35 -2.10
C LEU A 64 4.94 9.11 -0.93
N ILE A 65 5.29 9.67 0.21
CA ILE A 65 4.41 9.77 1.39
C ILE A 65 3.94 11.21 1.58
N GLY A 66 2.73 11.39 2.11
CA GLY A 66 2.26 12.68 2.59
C GLY A 66 2.61 12.83 4.07
N LEU A 67 3.18 13.97 4.45
CA LEU A 67 3.65 14.22 5.80
C LEU A 67 3.07 15.52 6.35
N PHE A 68 2.52 15.44 7.55
CA PHE A 68 2.04 16.56 8.37
C PHE A 68 2.90 16.66 9.62
N ALA A 69 3.12 17.88 10.10
CA ALA A 69 3.86 18.14 11.32
C ALA A 69 3.26 19.31 12.11
N GLU A 70 3.16 19.14 13.41
CA GLU A 70 2.61 20.14 14.33
C GLU A 70 3.54 20.26 15.55
N SER A 71 3.56 21.45 16.17
CA SER A 71 4.20 21.67 17.47
C SER A 71 3.48 22.79 18.20
N GLY A 72 3.03 22.55 19.45
CA GLY A 72 2.33 23.54 20.26
C GLY A 72 1.12 24.18 19.57
N GLY A 73 0.37 23.41 18.76
CA GLY A 73 -0.76 23.87 17.97
C GLY A 73 -0.40 24.67 16.73
N LYS A 74 0.89 24.76 16.38
CA LYS A 74 1.37 25.40 15.14
C LYS A 74 1.60 24.33 14.08
N ASN A 75 1.08 24.58 12.88
CA ASN A 75 1.38 23.76 11.70
C ASN A 75 2.81 24.05 11.22
N LEU A 76 3.64 23.02 11.13
CA LEU A 76 5.01 23.07 10.61
C LEU A 76 5.11 22.51 9.19
N GLY A 77 4.11 21.75 8.74
CA GLY A 77 4.00 21.17 7.41
C GLY A 77 2.64 20.52 7.25
N ALA A 78 1.97 20.82 6.11
CA ALA A 78 0.67 20.27 5.78
C ALA A 78 0.75 19.58 4.43
N ASN A 79 0.60 18.25 4.44
CA ASN A 79 0.64 17.39 3.26
C ASN A 79 1.91 17.57 2.40
N PHE A 80 3.07 17.70 3.03
CA PHE A 80 4.32 17.79 2.29
C PHE A 80 4.71 16.43 1.73
N ALA A 81 5.05 16.39 0.44
CA ALA A 81 5.52 15.19 -0.22
C ALA A 81 6.97 14.88 0.19
N TYR A 82 7.19 13.69 0.71
CA TYR A 82 8.50 13.12 1.00
C TYR A 82 8.69 11.83 0.20
N LYS A 83 9.90 11.58 -0.28
CA LYS A 83 10.20 10.43 -1.14
C LYS A 83 11.16 9.46 -0.48
N ALA A 84 10.91 8.18 -0.67
CA ALA A 84 11.78 7.09 -0.24
C ALA A 84 13.14 7.17 -0.97
N ALA A 85 14.21 7.15 -0.20
CA ALA A 85 15.59 7.24 -0.72
C ALA A 85 16.06 5.93 -1.35
N VAL A 86 15.62 4.80 -0.81
CA VAL A 86 16.00 3.45 -1.22
C VAL A 86 14.81 2.51 -1.23
N SER A 87 14.91 1.43 -2.01
CA SER A 87 13.95 0.34 -1.94
C SER A 87 14.28 -0.62 -0.80
N GLY A 88 13.27 -1.15 -0.13
CA GLY A 88 13.42 -2.12 0.96
C GLY A 88 12.35 -2.01 2.04
N ALA A 89 12.45 -2.84 3.07
CA ALA A 89 11.51 -2.85 4.20
C ALA A 89 11.60 -1.57 5.06
N THR A 90 12.71 -0.86 4.99
CA THR A 90 12.96 0.43 5.63
C THR A 90 13.54 1.40 4.61
N SER A 91 13.20 2.68 4.73
CA SER A 91 13.79 3.73 3.90
C SER A 91 13.89 5.01 4.70
N ASP A 92 14.91 5.81 4.41
CA ASP A 92 14.90 7.23 4.77
C ASP A 92 14.03 7.99 3.79
N PHE A 93 13.41 9.08 4.28
CA PHE A 93 12.55 9.92 3.47
C PHE A 93 13.11 11.34 3.40
N THR A 94 13.21 11.85 2.18
CA THR A 94 13.69 13.21 1.90
C THR A 94 12.58 14.03 1.27
N ALA A 95 12.52 15.33 1.57
CA ALA A 95 11.54 16.21 0.97
C ALA A 95 11.59 16.17 -0.57
N ALA A 96 10.43 15.97 -1.20
CA ALA A 96 10.35 15.96 -2.66
C ALA A 96 10.59 17.37 -3.27
N SER A 97 10.37 18.42 -2.49
CA SER A 97 10.62 19.80 -2.84
C SER A 97 11.41 20.51 -1.75
N ARG A 98 12.41 21.29 -2.12
CA ARG A 98 13.19 22.12 -1.18
C ARG A 98 12.36 23.23 -0.51
N LEU A 99 11.19 23.54 -1.04
CA LEU A 99 10.28 24.53 -0.46
C LEU A 99 9.40 23.93 0.65
N ASN A 100 9.20 22.63 0.64
CA ASN A 100 8.31 21.91 1.55
C ASN A 100 9.12 21.01 2.50
N VAL A 101 10.04 21.62 3.22
CA VAL A 101 10.90 20.95 4.19
C VAL A 101 10.38 21.20 5.60
N ILE A 102 10.13 20.15 6.36
CA ILE A 102 9.72 20.26 7.75
C ILE A 102 10.96 20.53 8.62
N ARG A 103 10.82 21.50 9.52
CA ARG A 103 11.89 21.92 10.44
C ARG A 103 11.41 21.88 11.88
N TRP A 104 12.34 21.66 12.79
CA TRP A 104 12.08 21.81 14.21
C TRP A 104 11.63 23.24 14.52
N ALA A 105 10.52 23.39 15.26
CA ALA A 105 10.06 24.70 15.72
C ALA A 105 11.03 25.31 16.73
N ASP A 106 11.53 24.48 17.64
CA ASP A 106 12.53 24.81 18.67
C ASP A 106 13.16 23.51 19.22
N GLU A 107 13.98 23.64 20.26
CA GLU A 107 14.73 22.51 20.84
C GLU A 107 13.99 21.79 21.97
N THR A 108 12.92 22.34 22.50
CA THR A 108 12.30 21.90 23.75
C THR A 108 10.87 21.44 23.61
N SER A 109 10.16 21.98 22.62
CA SER A 109 8.75 21.64 22.36
C SER A 109 8.59 20.24 21.81
N ASP A 110 7.46 19.63 22.16
CA ASP A 110 7.02 18.38 21.56
C ASP A 110 6.53 18.63 20.14
N HIS A 111 6.83 17.71 19.26
CA HIS A 111 6.42 17.71 17.86
C HIS A 111 5.66 16.44 17.55
N ASP A 112 4.58 16.58 16.81
CA ASP A 112 3.72 15.48 16.36
C ASP A 112 3.79 15.36 14.84
N PHE A 113 3.93 14.13 14.36
CA PHE A 113 4.06 13.80 12.96
C PHE A 113 3.02 12.77 12.55
N TYR A 114 2.37 13.03 11.41
CA TYR A 114 1.38 12.16 10.81
C TYR A 114 1.75 11.93 9.36
N ALA A 115 1.87 10.68 8.96
CA ALA A 115 2.26 10.33 7.59
C ALA A 115 1.29 9.33 6.99
N TYR A 116 1.20 9.32 5.64
CA TYR A 116 0.39 8.35 4.92
C TYR A 116 0.99 8.00 3.56
N TYR A 117 0.63 6.85 3.05
CA TYR A 117 0.97 6.34 1.72
C TYR A 117 -0.26 5.64 1.11
N PRO A 118 -0.50 5.80 -0.20
CA PRO A 118 0.23 6.63 -1.15
C PRO A 118 -0.11 8.12 -1.05
N TYR A 119 0.86 8.97 -1.37
CA TYR A 119 0.68 10.43 -1.39
C TYR A 119 -0.37 10.87 -2.40
N THR A 120 -1.18 11.84 -2.05
CA THR A 120 -2.04 12.59 -2.98
C THR A 120 -1.74 14.08 -2.92
N ASP A 121 -1.67 14.73 -4.08
CA ASP A 121 -1.39 16.17 -4.23
C ASP A 121 -2.64 17.06 -4.17
N ARG A 122 -3.80 16.49 -3.79
CA ARG A 122 -5.04 17.26 -3.67
C ARG A 122 -4.85 18.43 -2.72
N ALA A 123 -5.12 19.64 -3.22
CA ALA A 123 -4.72 20.91 -2.60
C ALA A 123 -5.40 21.24 -1.24
N ALA A 124 -6.37 20.48 -0.79
CA ALA A 124 -7.13 20.74 0.45
C ALA A 124 -7.17 19.52 1.37
N VAL A 125 -6.07 18.77 1.43
CA VAL A 125 -5.99 17.60 2.30
C VAL A 125 -5.73 18.07 3.73
N ASP A 126 -6.67 17.76 4.61
CA ASP A 126 -6.55 17.95 6.06
C ASP A 126 -6.10 16.65 6.70
N VAL A 127 -5.27 16.74 7.75
CA VAL A 127 -4.77 15.59 8.51
C VAL A 127 -5.91 14.72 9.07
N THR A 128 -7.08 15.30 9.30
CA THR A 128 -8.30 14.63 9.79
C THR A 128 -9.21 14.10 8.69
N ALA A 129 -8.87 14.32 7.39
CA ALA A 129 -9.74 13.98 6.28
C ALA A 129 -8.94 13.57 5.03
N ILE A 130 -8.02 12.62 5.19
CA ILE A 130 -7.27 12.08 4.04
C ILE A 130 -8.18 11.17 3.23
N PRO A 131 -8.31 11.39 1.90
CA PRO A 131 -9.12 10.53 1.05
C PRO A 131 -8.60 9.09 1.03
N VAL A 132 -9.51 8.14 1.23
CA VAL A 132 -9.22 6.71 1.15
C VAL A 132 -10.31 5.97 0.40
N SER A 133 -9.96 4.87 -0.24
CA SER A 133 -10.90 4.01 -0.97
C SER A 133 -10.45 2.56 -0.95
N VAL A 134 -11.41 1.66 -0.86
CA VAL A 134 -11.31 0.25 -1.22
C VAL A 134 -12.33 0.02 -2.34
N PRO A 135 -11.93 0.05 -3.62
CA PRO A 135 -12.85 -0.05 -4.74
C PRO A 135 -13.66 -1.34 -4.72
N ALA A 136 -14.95 -1.26 -5.08
CA ALA A 136 -15.81 -2.43 -5.20
C ALA A 136 -15.37 -3.38 -6.34
N VAL A 137 -14.63 -2.85 -7.32
CA VAL A 137 -14.01 -3.65 -8.39
C VAL A 137 -12.52 -3.38 -8.39
N GLN A 138 -11.75 -4.44 -8.19
CA GLN A 138 -10.30 -4.45 -8.26
C GLN A 138 -9.86 -5.32 -9.45
N THR A 139 -8.71 -5.06 -10.03
CA THR A 139 -8.26 -5.77 -11.24
C THR A 139 -7.03 -6.60 -10.94
N ARG A 140 -7.05 -7.86 -11.37
CA ARG A 140 -5.89 -8.75 -11.31
C ARG A 140 -4.85 -8.34 -12.36
N SER A 141 -3.58 -8.33 -11.95
CA SER A 141 -2.45 -8.28 -12.90
C SER A 141 -1.95 -9.69 -13.18
N GLU A 142 -1.69 -10.00 -14.46
CA GLU A 142 -1.08 -11.27 -14.86
C GLU A 142 0.42 -11.32 -14.54
N SER A 143 1.08 -10.18 -14.67
CA SER A 143 2.54 -10.08 -14.50
C SER A 143 2.98 -9.95 -13.04
N ASP A 144 2.09 -9.48 -12.17
CA ASP A 144 2.37 -9.29 -10.74
C ASP A 144 1.14 -9.63 -9.90
N PRO A 145 1.10 -10.82 -9.26
CA PRO A 145 0.00 -11.24 -8.42
C PRO A 145 -0.29 -10.32 -7.22
N LEU A 146 0.69 -9.51 -6.80
CA LEU A 146 0.56 -8.59 -5.66
C LEU A 146 0.21 -7.16 -6.09
N ALA A 147 0.11 -6.88 -7.39
CA ALA A 147 -0.18 -5.52 -7.90
C ALA A 147 -1.52 -4.97 -7.37
N THR A 148 -2.52 -5.82 -7.19
CA THR A 148 -3.81 -5.42 -6.60
C THR A 148 -3.65 -4.90 -5.19
N LEU A 149 -2.82 -5.55 -4.36
CA LEU A 149 -2.53 -5.07 -3.00
C LEU A 149 -1.79 -3.74 -3.06
N ALA A 150 -0.75 -3.64 -3.89
CA ALA A 150 0.04 -2.41 -4.04
C ALA A 150 -0.81 -1.21 -4.52
N ALA A 151 -1.83 -1.47 -5.34
CA ALA A 151 -2.71 -0.43 -5.89
C ALA A 151 -3.75 0.11 -4.88
N HIS A 152 -4.14 -0.70 -3.89
CA HIS A 152 -5.28 -0.39 -3.01
C HIS A 152 -4.94 -0.39 -1.52
N ASP A 153 -3.71 -0.76 -1.15
CA ASP A 153 -3.25 -0.69 0.22
C ASP A 153 -3.03 0.77 0.65
N PHE A 154 -3.43 1.07 1.88
CA PHE A 154 -3.24 2.38 2.47
C PHE A 154 -2.51 2.25 3.80
N LEU A 155 -1.42 3.00 3.93
CA LEU A 155 -0.59 3.01 5.13
C LEU A 155 -0.66 4.36 5.83
N TYR A 156 -0.61 4.35 7.15
CA TYR A 156 -0.46 5.57 7.94
C TYR A 156 0.47 5.37 9.12
N ALA A 157 1.08 6.46 9.58
CA ALA A 157 1.96 6.47 10.75
C ALA A 157 1.64 7.69 11.62
N VAL A 158 1.70 7.49 12.93
CA VAL A 158 1.53 8.51 13.97
C VAL A 158 2.74 8.45 14.88
N THR A 159 3.45 9.55 15.04
CA THR A 159 4.62 9.67 15.90
C THR A 159 4.54 10.98 16.65
N CYS A 160 4.19 10.96 17.95
CA CYS A 160 3.90 12.14 18.75
C CYS A 160 4.90 12.33 19.88
N GLY A 161 4.99 13.58 20.39
CA GLY A 161 5.79 13.94 21.56
C GLY A 161 7.30 13.91 21.31
N ILE A 162 7.74 14.09 20.09
CA ILE A 162 9.15 14.03 19.71
C ILE A 162 9.80 15.39 19.93
N LYS A 163 10.89 15.40 20.69
CA LYS A 163 11.76 16.57 20.84
C LYS A 163 12.89 16.53 19.84
N LYS A 164 13.42 17.72 19.53
CA LYS A 164 14.59 17.83 18.67
C LYS A 164 15.74 16.92 19.19
N GLY A 165 16.30 16.13 18.32
CA GLY A 165 17.38 15.22 18.59
C GLY A 165 18.27 14.99 17.37
N ASP A 166 19.34 14.22 17.54
CA ASP A 166 20.31 13.93 16.47
C ASP A 166 19.87 12.78 15.55
N ASN A 167 18.85 12.02 15.96
CA ASN A 167 18.36 10.88 15.20
C ASN A 167 17.18 11.28 14.31
N ALA A 168 17.00 10.53 13.22
CA ALA A 168 15.82 10.64 12.39
C ALA A 168 14.54 10.28 13.17
N VAL A 169 13.45 10.97 12.88
CA VAL A 169 12.11 10.61 13.39
C VAL A 169 11.67 9.33 12.71
N ASN A 170 11.39 8.31 13.50
CA ASN A 170 10.98 7.00 13.00
C ASN A 170 9.45 6.94 12.81
N LEU A 171 9.02 6.80 11.55
CA LEU A 171 7.63 6.63 11.17
C LEU A 171 7.31 5.13 11.07
N GLN A 172 6.49 4.64 11.97
CA GLN A 172 6.04 3.25 11.96
C GLN A 172 4.68 3.16 11.25
N PHE A 173 4.71 2.74 10.00
CA PHE A 173 3.50 2.64 9.18
C PHE A 173 2.69 1.39 9.53
N LYS A 174 1.39 1.57 9.60
CA LYS A 174 0.38 0.53 9.78
C LYS A 174 -0.53 0.50 8.56
N HIS A 175 -1.01 -0.67 8.20
CA HIS A 175 -2.06 -0.80 7.19
C HIS A 175 -3.41 -0.32 7.76
N LEU A 176 -4.19 0.35 6.94
CA LEU A 176 -5.55 0.77 7.28
C LEU A 176 -6.57 -0.32 6.94
N PHE A 177 -6.30 -1.08 5.88
CA PHE A 177 -7.16 -2.12 5.34
C PHE A 177 -6.59 -3.51 5.55
N SER A 178 -7.31 -4.53 5.09
CA SER A 178 -6.91 -5.93 5.18
C SER A 178 -6.79 -6.53 3.79
N ALA A 179 -5.94 -7.55 3.64
CA ALA A 179 -5.88 -8.34 2.44
C ALA A 179 -6.66 -9.64 2.58
N LEU A 180 -7.23 -10.09 1.48
CA LEU A 180 -7.64 -11.48 1.31
C LEU A 180 -6.69 -12.15 0.34
N GLU A 181 -6.20 -13.32 0.70
CA GLU A 181 -5.55 -14.27 -0.18
C GLU A 181 -6.54 -15.40 -0.46
N ILE A 182 -7.06 -15.44 -1.68
CA ILE A 182 -7.99 -16.45 -2.11
C ILE A 182 -7.21 -17.56 -2.80
N ARG A 183 -7.31 -18.78 -2.26
CA ARG A 183 -6.76 -20.00 -2.85
C ARG A 183 -7.89 -20.81 -3.45
N LEU A 184 -8.09 -20.61 -4.73
CA LEU A 184 -9.15 -21.27 -5.49
C LEU A 184 -8.58 -22.47 -6.23
N THR A 185 -9.10 -23.68 -5.92
CA THR A 185 -8.87 -24.87 -6.72
C THR A 185 -10.05 -25.10 -7.67
N THR A 186 -9.76 -25.39 -8.92
CA THR A 186 -10.78 -25.76 -9.91
C THR A 186 -10.40 -27.08 -10.55
N ASP A 187 -11.39 -27.90 -10.83
CA ASP A 187 -11.23 -29.21 -11.48
C ASP A 187 -11.15 -29.10 -13.01
N LEU A 188 -11.37 -27.90 -13.55
CA LEU A 188 -11.55 -27.70 -14.97
C LEU A 188 -10.79 -26.48 -15.49
N ARG A 189 -10.39 -26.57 -16.76
CA ARG A 189 -9.80 -25.52 -17.58
C ARG A 189 -10.85 -24.44 -17.91
N ALA A 190 -11.32 -23.76 -16.89
CA ALA A 190 -12.37 -22.76 -17.04
C ALA A 190 -11.81 -21.37 -17.18
N LYS A 191 -12.51 -20.52 -17.92
CA LYS A 191 -12.22 -19.11 -18.00
C LYS A 191 -12.80 -18.42 -16.78
N LEU A 192 -11.97 -18.08 -15.82
CA LEU A 192 -12.35 -17.30 -14.67
C LEU A 192 -12.52 -15.83 -15.07
N GLU A 193 -13.71 -15.29 -14.92
CA GLU A 193 -14.01 -13.88 -15.18
C GLU A 193 -13.72 -13.00 -13.95
N GLY A 194 -13.85 -13.57 -12.75
CA GLY A 194 -13.59 -12.88 -11.52
C GLY A 194 -13.86 -13.71 -10.29
N VAL A 195 -13.52 -13.12 -9.13
CA VAL A 195 -13.89 -13.65 -7.82
C VAL A 195 -14.60 -12.54 -7.06
N ILE A 196 -15.70 -12.89 -6.38
CA ILE A 196 -16.47 -11.98 -5.53
C ILE A 196 -16.33 -12.46 -4.09
N PHE A 197 -16.03 -11.55 -3.19
CA PHE A 197 -16.14 -11.74 -1.76
C PHE A 197 -17.25 -10.82 -1.25
N ARG A 198 -18.32 -11.40 -0.70
CA ARG A 198 -19.53 -10.65 -0.31
C ARG A 198 -20.00 -11.04 1.07
N CYS A 199 -20.45 -10.07 1.85
CA CYS A 199 -21.17 -10.29 3.09
C CYS A 199 -22.62 -10.69 2.79
N VAL A 200 -23.08 -11.83 3.31
CA VAL A 200 -24.44 -12.34 3.10
C VAL A 200 -25.32 -12.22 4.34
N SER A 201 -24.74 -12.01 5.51
CA SER A 201 -25.49 -11.81 6.75
C SER A 201 -25.89 -10.35 7.01
N ASN A 202 -25.25 -9.40 6.32
CA ASN A 202 -25.50 -7.97 6.47
C ASN A 202 -25.34 -7.27 5.12
N GLU A 203 -26.46 -6.87 4.51
CA GLU A 203 -26.47 -6.17 3.21
C GLU A 203 -25.89 -4.75 3.27
N ASN A 204 -25.77 -4.18 4.47
CA ASN A 204 -25.21 -2.85 4.70
C ASN A 204 -23.74 -2.91 5.15
N ALA A 205 -23.11 -4.10 5.14
CA ALA A 205 -21.71 -4.22 5.45
C ALA A 205 -20.86 -3.42 4.46
N ALA A 206 -19.94 -2.60 4.95
CA ALA A 206 -19.05 -1.82 4.10
C ALA A 206 -17.78 -2.63 3.78
N VAL A 207 -17.89 -3.70 2.99
CA VAL A 207 -16.75 -4.56 2.58
C VAL A 207 -15.82 -3.82 1.61
N SER A 208 -16.39 -2.93 0.82
CA SER A 208 -15.67 -1.94 0.01
C SER A 208 -16.26 -0.55 0.22
N MET A 209 -15.47 0.49 -0.08
CA MET A 209 -15.88 1.88 0.06
C MET A 209 -15.13 2.79 -0.90
N GLU A 210 -15.84 3.80 -1.42
CA GLU A 210 -15.24 4.85 -2.24
C GLU A 210 -15.60 6.22 -1.64
N ASN A 211 -14.74 7.20 -1.83
CA ASN A 211 -14.90 8.57 -1.30
C ASN A 211 -14.98 8.65 0.24
N ALA A 212 -14.40 7.70 0.95
CA ALA A 212 -14.21 7.79 2.38
C ALA A 212 -13.01 8.70 2.73
N THR A 213 -12.91 9.08 4.01
CA THR A 213 -11.73 9.79 4.53
C THR A 213 -11.24 9.14 5.81
N VAL A 214 -9.95 9.30 6.12
CA VAL A 214 -9.37 8.85 7.39
C VAL A 214 -8.79 10.03 8.15
N ASP A 215 -9.03 10.07 9.47
CA ASP A 215 -8.27 10.93 10.39
C ASP A 215 -6.95 10.23 10.73
N LEU A 216 -5.82 10.79 10.28
CA LEU A 216 -4.50 10.19 10.55
C LEU A 216 -4.13 10.17 12.03
N ARG A 217 -4.70 11.06 12.86
CA ARG A 217 -4.41 11.09 14.28
C ARG A 217 -4.91 9.86 15.02
N THR A 218 -6.04 9.32 14.57
CA THR A 218 -6.73 8.19 15.21
C THR A 218 -6.71 6.92 14.38
N GLY A 219 -6.64 7.05 13.05
CA GLY A 219 -6.87 5.97 12.09
C GLY A 219 -8.35 5.67 11.87
N GLU A 220 -9.26 6.50 12.39
CA GLU A 220 -10.71 6.33 12.19
C GLU A 220 -11.11 6.72 10.76
N VAL A 221 -11.90 5.85 10.14
CA VAL A 221 -12.42 6.06 8.79
C VAL A 221 -13.82 6.65 8.87
N ASN A 222 -14.02 7.79 8.22
CA ASN A 222 -15.32 8.42 8.07
C ASN A 222 -15.95 8.01 6.74
N VAL A 223 -17.10 7.35 6.82
CA VAL A 223 -17.86 6.85 5.68
C VAL A 223 -19.16 7.63 5.41
N SER A 224 -19.35 8.78 6.05
CA SER A 224 -20.62 9.56 5.96
C SER A 224 -20.95 9.98 4.53
N GLU A 225 -19.95 10.24 3.71
CA GLU A 225 -20.08 10.63 2.31
C GLU A 225 -19.62 9.51 1.34
N ALA A 226 -19.29 8.34 1.90
CA ALA A 226 -18.76 7.23 1.11
C ALA A 226 -19.88 6.47 0.38
N VAL A 227 -19.52 5.94 -0.78
CA VAL A 227 -20.31 4.90 -1.44
C VAL A 227 -19.78 3.56 -0.94
N VAL A 228 -20.61 2.84 -0.19
CA VAL A 228 -20.25 1.54 0.38
C VAL A 228 -20.93 0.39 -0.36
N SER A 229 -20.27 -0.77 -0.35
CA SER A 229 -20.84 -2.02 -0.89
C SER A 229 -20.52 -3.18 0.04
N ASN A 230 -21.46 -4.11 0.17
CA ASN A 230 -21.27 -5.34 0.92
C ASN A 230 -20.43 -6.39 0.18
N ALA A 231 -19.83 -6.02 -0.94
CA ALA A 231 -19.01 -6.89 -1.76
C ALA A 231 -17.77 -6.19 -2.32
N VAL A 232 -16.77 -6.99 -2.63
CA VAL A 232 -15.63 -6.62 -3.47
C VAL A 232 -15.46 -7.68 -4.54
N ARG A 233 -15.17 -7.26 -5.77
CA ARG A 233 -14.90 -8.14 -6.90
C ARG A 233 -13.47 -7.96 -7.39
N LEU A 234 -12.76 -9.06 -7.59
CA LEU A 234 -11.53 -9.09 -8.39
C LEU A 234 -11.89 -9.44 -9.82
N ASP A 235 -11.67 -8.53 -10.74
CA ASP A 235 -11.83 -8.78 -12.17
C ASP A 235 -10.61 -9.54 -12.70
N CYS A 236 -10.86 -10.73 -13.25
CA CYS A 236 -9.87 -11.61 -13.87
C CYS A 236 -10.08 -11.72 -15.38
N SER A 237 -10.89 -10.84 -15.98
CA SER A 237 -11.22 -10.85 -17.40
C SER A 237 -9.97 -10.86 -18.28
N GLY A 238 -9.90 -11.80 -19.20
CA GLY A 238 -8.75 -11.99 -20.09
C GLY A 238 -7.79 -13.07 -19.63
N ASN A 239 -7.87 -13.53 -18.38
CA ASN A 239 -7.00 -14.58 -17.85
C ASN A 239 -7.65 -15.94 -18.04
N THR A 240 -7.03 -16.79 -18.84
CA THR A 240 -7.31 -18.24 -18.84
C THR A 240 -6.42 -18.89 -17.79
N SER A 241 -7.01 -19.65 -16.90
CA SER A 241 -6.25 -20.45 -15.95
C SER A 241 -6.08 -21.85 -16.51
N ASP A 242 -4.83 -22.22 -16.77
CA ASP A 242 -4.46 -23.62 -17.07
C ASP A 242 -4.00 -24.34 -15.80
N THR A 243 -4.07 -23.69 -14.64
CA THR A 243 -3.59 -24.22 -13.37
C THR A 243 -4.73 -24.72 -12.50
N GLU A 244 -4.52 -25.83 -11.84
CA GLU A 244 -5.48 -26.44 -10.91
C GLU A 244 -5.71 -25.60 -9.65
N ALA A 245 -4.78 -24.71 -9.31
CA ALA A 245 -4.86 -23.83 -8.16
C ALA A 245 -4.45 -22.41 -8.50
N LEU A 246 -5.26 -21.45 -8.07
CA LEU A 246 -5.04 -20.03 -8.25
C LEU A 246 -4.87 -19.34 -6.90
N VAL A 247 -3.87 -18.46 -6.82
CA VAL A 247 -3.72 -17.54 -5.69
C VAL A 247 -4.07 -16.13 -6.16
N LEU A 248 -5.08 -15.54 -5.53
CA LEU A 248 -5.65 -14.26 -5.89
C LEU A 248 -5.66 -13.34 -4.66
N HIS A 249 -5.45 -12.04 -4.88
CA HIS A 249 -5.38 -11.08 -3.79
C HIS A 249 -6.38 -9.94 -4.00
N LEU A 250 -7.07 -9.57 -2.90
CA LEU A 250 -7.98 -8.43 -2.84
C LEU A 250 -7.68 -7.62 -1.57
N VAL A 251 -8.05 -6.34 -1.61
CA VAL A 251 -8.10 -5.49 -0.42
C VAL A 251 -9.54 -5.34 0.02
N VAL A 252 -9.79 -5.49 1.33
CA VAL A 252 -11.12 -5.34 1.95
C VAL A 252 -11.02 -4.45 3.18
N THR A 253 -12.14 -3.89 3.59
CA THR A 253 -12.22 -3.19 4.88
C THR A 253 -12.12 -4.18 6.04
N PRO A 254 -11.47 -3.83 7.14
CA PRO A 254 -11.42 -4.64 8.36
C PRO A 254 -12.73 -4.56 9.14
N GLY A 255 -12.85 -5.37 10.18
CA GLY A 255 -14.00 -5.41 11.08
C GLY A 255 -14.99 -6.51 10.71
N HIS A 256 -16.29 -6.22 10.70
CA HIS A 256 -17.33 -7.19 10.34
C HIS A 256 -17.46 -8.36 11.34
N ALA A 257 -17.41 -8.06 12.63
CA ALA A 257 -17.44 -9.07 13.69
C ALA A 257 -18.69 -9.97 13.63
N GLY A 258 -18.47 -11.28 13.55
CA GLY A 258 -19.52 -12.30 13.50
C GLY A 258 -20.32 -12.39 12.18
N GLU A 259 -20.00 -11.55 11.20
CA GLU A 259 -20.65 -11.58 9.88
C GLU A 259 -20.23 -12.80 9.06
N THR A 260 -21.08 -13.20 8.13
CA THR A 260 -20.86 -14.34 7.24
C THR A 260 -20.66 -13.86 5.82
N PHE A 261 -19.64 -14.40 5.17
CA PHE A 261 -19.24 -14.07 3.81
C PHE A 261 -19.29 -15.27 2.91
N GLU A 262 -19.51 -15.03 1.63
CA GLU A 262 -19.33 -16.00 0.57
C GLU A 262 -18.16 -15.56 -0.33
N ALA A 263 -17.34 -16.54 -0.72
CA ALA A 263 -16.38 -16.40 -1.79
C ALA A 263 -16.90 -17.15 -3.03
N VAL A 264 -17.00 -16.43 -4.13
CA VAL A 264 -17.73 -16.84 -5.33
C VAL A 264 -16.81 -16.71 -6.53
N ALA A 265 -16.66 -17.78 -7.32
CA ALA A 265 -16.04 -17.74 -8.63
C ALA A 265 -17.08 -17.38 -9.70
N LEU A 266 -16.72 -16.45 -10.59
CA LEU A 266 -17.54 -16.06 -11.74
C LEU A 266 -16.97 -16.68 -13.02
N VAL A 267 -17.73 -17.57 -13.63
CA VAL A 267 -17.35 -18.30 -14.85
C VAL A 267 -18.49 -18.32 -15.84
N ASN A 268 -18.25 -17.83 -17.06
CA ASN A 268 -19.27 -17.74 -18.13
C ASN A 268 -20.58 -17.05 -17.67
N GLY A 269 -20.46 -16.00 -16.84
CA GLY A 269 -21.61 -15.28 -16.29
C GLY A 269 -22.37 -16.00 -15.18
N LYS A 270 -21.92 -17.20 -14.75
CA LYS A 270 -22.50 -17.96 -13.64
C LYS A 270 -21.65 -17.83 -12.37
N GLU A 271 -22.34 -17.85 -11.23
CA GLU A 271 -21.72 -17.79 -9.91
C GLU A 271 -21.58 -19.18 -9.30
N TYR A 272 -20.39 -19.49 -8.78
CA TYR A 272 -20.06 -20.74 -8.08
C TYR A 272 -19.51 -20.39 -6.71
N ILE A 273 -20.29 -20.65 -5.64
CA ILE A 273 -19.84 -20.45 -4.27
C ILE A 273 -18.85 -21.56 -3.93
N PHE A 274 -17.59 -21.18 -3.64
CA PHE A 274 -16.55 -22.14 -3.30
C PHE A 274 -16.16 -22.12 -1.82
N ALA A 275 -16.49 -21.04 -1.08
CA ALA A 275 -16.28 -20.98 0.35
C ALA A 275 -17.34 -20.12 1.03
N THR A 276 -17.68 -20.51 2.27
CA THR A 276 -18.45 -19.69 3.20
C THR A 276 -17.58 -19.46 4.43
N VAL A 277 -17.35 -18.19 4.76
CA VAL A 277 -16.45 -17.77 5.82
C VAL A 277 -17.23 -16.99 6.87
N LYS A 278 -17.10 -17.36 8.13
CA LYS A 278 -17.62 -16.56 9.24
C LYS A 278 -16.48 -15.80 9.90
N ALA A 279 -16.59 -14.48 9.90
CA ALA A 279 -15.63 -13.64 10.60
C ALA A 279 -15.69 -13.91 12.12
N PRO A 280 -14.56 -13.83 12.84
CA PRO A 280 -14.54 -13.95 14.29
C PRO A 280 -15.55 -13.01 14.94
N ALA A 281 -16.26 -13.48 15.98
CA ALA A 281 -17.19 -12.66 16.72
C ALA A 281 -16.47 -11.53 17.46
N ASP A 282 -15.19 -11.71 17.73
CA ASP A 282 -14.33 -10.78 18.44
C ASP A 282 -13.40 -10.11 17.42
N GLY A 283 -13.72 -8.88 17.06
CA GLY A 283 -12.92 -8.04 16.14
C GLY A 283 -13.13 -8.26 14.64
N GLY A 284 -13.68 -9.38 14.19
CA GLY A 284 -13.95 -9.63 12.77
C GLY A 284 -12.69 -9.84 11.92
N ILE A 285 -12.67 -9.30 10.70
CA ILE A 285 -11.50 -9.29 9.80
C ILE A 285 -10.43 -8.38 10.41
N PRO A 286 -9.24 -8.89 10.76
CA PRO A 286 -8.23 -8.11 11.49
C PRO A 286 -7.55 -7.08 10.58
N THR A 287 -7.41 -5.85 11.07
CA THR A 287 -6.73 -4.76 10.34
C THR A 287 -5.26 -5.10 10.06
N GLY A 288 -4.81 -4.82 8.84
CA GLY A 288 -3.40 -4.96 8.44
C GLY A 288 -2.91 -6.40 8.37
N LYS A 289 -3.83 -7.34 8.23
CA LYS A 289 -3.53 -8.77 8.09
C LYS A 289 -3.98 -9.31 6.75
N THR A 290 -3.36 -10.43 6.36
CA THR A 290 -3.86 -11.25 5.26
C THR A 290 -4.73 -12.36 5.83
N VAL A 291 -5.98 -12.42 5.39
CA VAL A 291 -6.90 -13.52 5.69
C VAL A 291 -6.90 -14.47 4.50
N VAL A 292 -6.66 -15.75 4.75
CA VAL A 292 -6.66 -16.77 3.70
C VAL A 292 -8.05 -17.37 3.59
N VAL A 293 -8.59 -17.40 2.37
CA VAL A 293 -9.85 -18.07 2.04
C VAL A 293 -9.56 -19.14 1.00
N GLU A 294 -9.74 -20.39 1.39
CA GLU A 294 -9.49 -21.55 0.52
C GLU A 294 -10.79 -22.25 0.15
N GLY A 295 -10.87 -22.74 -1.07
CA GLY A 295 -12.01 -23.52 -1.52
C GLY A 295 -11.84 -24.09 -2.91
N GLU A 296 -12.76 -24.98 -3.24
CA GLU A 296 -12.83 -25.66 -4.53
C GLU A 296 -14.13 -25.28 -5.24
N ALA A 297 -14.01 -24.77 -6.46
CA ALA A 297 -15.16 -24.52 -7.33
C ALA A 297 -15.38 -25.72 -8.23
N THR A 298 -16.45 -26.48 -7.94
CA THR A 298 -16.94 -27.54 -8.84
C THR A 298 -17.83 -26.90 -9.89
N LEU A 299 -17.34 -26.90 -11.12
CA LEU A 299 -18.05 -26.32 -12.27
C LEU A 299 -18.97 -27.35 -12.91
N ASP A 300 -20.12 -26.89 -13.46
CA ASP A 300 -20.91 -27.74 -14.34
C ASP A 300 -20.06 -28.13 -15.56
N PRO A 301 -20.14 -29.41 -16.01
CA PRO A 301 -19.38 -29.87 -17.19
C PRO A 301 -19.65 -29.06 -18.46
N GLU A 302 -20.83 -28.47 -18.58
CA GLU A 302 -21.23 -27.62 -19.72
C GLU A 302 -20.50 -26.24 -19.69
N ASP A 303 -20.01 -25.80 -18.54
CA ASP A 303 -19.29 -24.54 -18.39
C ASP A 303 -17.76 -24.74 -18.55
N ALA A 304 -17.31 -25.98 -18.59
CA ALA A 304 -15.91 -26.31 -18.86
C ALA A 304 -15.52 -25.95 -20.29
N LEU A 305 -14.30 -25.43 -20.47
CA LEU A 305 -13.78 -25.23 -21.82
C LEU A 305 -13.56 -26.61 -22.48
N PRO A 306 -13.96 -26.78 -23.74
CA PRO A 306 -13.68 -28.02 -24.46
C PRO A 306 -12.18 -28.26 -24.48
N VAL A 307 -11.76 -29.47 -24.13
CA VAL A 307 -10.37 -29.91 -24.28
C VAL A 307 -10.12 -30.00 -25.81
N ILE A 308 -9.36 -29.05 -26.32
CA ILE A 308 -8.87 -29.14 -27.72
C ILE A 308 -7.74 -30.13 -27.69
N ASP A 309 -8.02 -31.36 -28.11
CA ASP A 309 -7.00 -32.38 -28.37
C ASP A 309 -6.29 -31.96 -29.66
N LEU A 310 -5.05 -31.53 -29.53
CA LEU A 310 -4.14 -31.21 -30.63
C LEU A 310 -3.31 -32.45 -31.04
N SER A 311 -3.90 -33.65 -30.99
CA SER A 311 -3.23 -34.88 -31.50
C SER A 311 -3.02 -34.88 -33.00
#